data_4e23167c889868bc62c2db4a7d1444c2
#
_entry.id   4e23167c889868bc62c2db4a7d1444c2
#
_cell.length_a   1.000
_cell.length_b   1.000
_cell.length_c   1.000
_cell.angle_alpha   90.00
_cell.angle_beta   90.00
_cell.angle_gamma   90.00
#
_symmetry.space_group_name_H-M   'P 1'
#
loop_
_entity.id
_entity.type
_entity.pdbx_description
1 polymer ?
#
loop_
_entity_poly.entity_id
_entity_poly.type
_entity_poly.pdbx_seq_one_letter_code
_entity_poly.pdbx_strand_id
1 'polypeptide(L)'
;MLEDLQKNEGEAGRRKIAQITRYVSLGWGFLQSIIFSLILRQYAVQGISETTFVLQTSIALVTGSMLVMWFSEIITEKGIGQGASLVIFLNIVSTLPKALSSTIEKAQTGDRGDVLGIAVLLGVFLLTIVGIIFVQELSLIHISEPTRPY
;
A
#
# COMPACT_ATOMS: atom_id res chain seq x y z
N MET A 1 2.11 -22.37 -14.64
CA MET A 1 0.69 -22.48 -14.24
C MET A 1 -0.02 -21.12 -14.19
N LEU A 2 0.45 -20.10 -13.43
CA LEU A 2 -0.19 -18.76 -13.43
C LEU A 2 0.05 -18.00 -14.75
N GLU A 3 1.21 -18.14 -15.37
CA GLU A 3 1.51 -17.55 -16.69
C GLU A 3 0.67 -18.17 -17.82
N ASP A 4 0.36 -19.44 -17.74
CA ASP A 4 -0.46 -20.14 -18.75
C ASP A 4 -1.93 -19.66 -18.70
N LEU A 5 -2.46 -19.39 -17.49
CA LEU A 5 -3.77 -18.82 -17.28
C LEU A 5 -3.86 -17.37 -17.81
N GLN A 6 -2.77 -16.63 -17.75
CA GLN A 6 -2.72 -15.25 -18.22
C GLN A 6 -2.64 -15.15 -19.75
N LYS A 7 -1.98 -16.12 -20.41
CA LYS A 7 -1.77 -16.14 -21.85
C LYS A 7 -2.89 -16.82 -22.65
N ASN A 8 -3.50 -17.88 -22.10
CA ASN A 8 -4.38 -18.76 -22.86
C ASN A 8 -5.89 -18.57 -22.62
N GLU A 9 -6.33 -17.98 -21.50
CA GLU A 9 -7.76 -17.92 -21.14
C GLU A 9 -8.36 -16.49 -21.20
N GLY A 10 -7.65 -15.47 -21.68
CA GLY A 10 -8.19 -14.12 -21.87
C GLY A 10 -8.85 -13.54 -20.60
N GLU A 11 -10.12 -13.09 -20.70
CA GLU A 11 -10.87 -12.51 -19.55
C GLU A 11 -11.19 -13.52 -18.45
N ALA A 12 -11.45 -14.78 -18.80
CA ALA A 12 -11.73 -15.84 -17.83
C ALA A 12 -10.52 -16.14 -16.94
N GLY A 13 -9.33 -16.16 -17.53
CA GLY A 13 -8.07 -16.33 -16.80
C GLY A 13 -7.79 -15.19 -15.83
N ARG A 14 -8.06 -13.95 -16.24
CA ARG A 14 -7.89 -12.77 -15.36
C ARG A 14 -8.82 -12.83 -14.15
N ARG A 15 -10.07 -13.26 -14.32
CA ARG A 15 -11.02 -13.45 -13.22
C ARG A 15 -10.57 -14.53 -12.23
N LYS A 16 -10.05 -15.67 -12.73
CA LYS A 16 -9.49 -16.73 -11.87
C LYS A 16 -8.29 -16.25 -11.08
N ILE A 17 -7.37 -15.52 -11.71
CA ILE A 17 -6.20 -14.94 -11.02
C ILE A 17 -6.65 -13.98 -9.93
N ALA A 18 -7.61 -13.09 -10.20
CA ALA A 18 -8.15 -12.18 -9.22
C ALA A 18 -8.77 -12.92 -8.01
N GLN A 19 -9.52 -14.01 -8.25
CA GLN A 19 -10.06 -14.83 -7.17
C GLN A 19 -8.97 -15.51 -6.33
N ILE A 20 -7.96 -16.11 -6.96
CA ILE A 20 -6.84 -16.74 -6.25
C ILE A 20 -6.10 -15.71 -5.41
N THR A 21 -5.81 -14.54 -5.98
CA THR A 21 -5.15 -13.44 -5.26
C THR A 21 -5.97 -13.02 -4.04
N ARG A 22 -7.29 -12.95 -4.16
CA ARG A 22 -8.21 -12.59 -3.07
C ARG A 22 -8.15 -13.61 -1.93
N TYR A 23 -8.17 -14.92 -2.23
CA TYR A 23 -8.07 -15.97 -1.21
C TYR A 23 -6.70 -16.00 -0.54
N VAL A 24 -5.62 -15.84 -1.31
CA VAL A 24 -4.25 -15.77 -0.77
C VAL A 24 -4.09 -14.54 0.13
N SER A 25 -4.59 -13.38 -0.29
CA SER A 25 -4.56 -12.15 0.50
C SER A 25 -5.37 -12.28 1.80
N LEU A 26 -6.53 -12.95 1.76
CA LEU A 26 -7.34 -13.24 2.95
C LEU A 26 -6.60 -14.12 3.93
N GLY A 27 -6.01 -15.22 3.46
CA GLY A 27 -5.21 -16.13 4.29
C GLY A 27 -4.00 -15.44 4.92
N TRP A 28 -3.27 -14.66 4.14
CA TRP A 28 -2.13 -13.89 4.63
C TRP A 28 -2.55 -12.79 5.62
N GLY A 29 -3.61 -12.06 5.29
CA GLY A 29 -4.18 -11.03 6.16
C GLY A 29 -4.65 -11.59 7.50
N PHE A 30 -5.26 -12.79 7.50
CA PHE A 30 -5.66 -13.48 8.73
C PHE A 30 -4.45 -13.83 9.61
N LEU A 31 -3.40 -14.40 9.01
CA LEU A 31 -2.18 -14.73 9.73
C LEU A 31 -1.52 -13.48 10.32
N GLN A 32 -1.42 -12.41 9.53
CA GLN A 32 -0.85 -11.14 9.96
C GLN A 32 -1.70 -10.46 11.04
N SER A 33 -3.03 -10.53 10.96
CA SER A 33 -3.93 -9.95 11.96
C SER A 33 -3.80 -10.60 13.34
N ILE A 34 -3.55 -11.91 13.40
CA ILE A 34 -3.27 -12.60 14.66
C ILE A 34 -1.97 -12.07 15.27
N ILE A 35 -0.91 -11.92 14.47
CA ILE A 35 0.38 -11.39 14.94
C ILE A 35 0.20 -9.98 15.50
N PHE A 36 -0.47 -9.09 14.77
CA PHE A 36 -0.75 -7.73 15.24
C PHE A 36 -1.61 -7.71 16.51
N SER A 37 -2.61 -8.57 16.59
CA SER A 37 -3.48 -8.67 17.75
C SER A 37 -2.71 -9.12 19.01
N LEU A 38 -1.74 -10.03 18.88
CA LEU A 38 -0.85 -10.43 19.97
C LEU A 38 0.06 -9.27 20.43
N ILE A 39 0.56 -8.47 19.52
CA ILE A 39 1.37 -7.28 19.86
C ILE A 39 0.51 -6.24 20.59
N LEU A 40 -0.73 -6.04 20.14
CA LEU A 40 -1.65 -5.08 20.75
C LEU A 40 -2.26 -5.54 22.07
N ARG A 41 -2.03 -6.78 22.48
CA ARG A 41 -2.55 -7.36 23.72
C ARG A 41 -2.25 -6.52 24.98
N GLN A 42 -1.10 -5.85 25.00
CA GLN A 42 -0.72 -4.98 26.11
C GLN A 42 -1.65 -3.77 26.29
N TYR A 43 -2.42 -3.41 25.26
CA TYR A 43 -3.41 -2.32 25.28
C TYR A 43 -4.84 -2.83 25.54
N ALA A 44 -5.02 -4.12 25.82
CA ALA A 44 -6.33 -4.69 26.08
C ALA A 44 -6.96 -4.07 27.33
N VAL A 45 -8.25 -3.78 27.26
CA VAL A 45 -9.01 -3.23 28.38
C VAL A 45 -9.09 -4.27 29.50
N GLN A 46 -8.89 -3.82 30.75
CA GLN A 46 -9.00 -4.69 31.92
C GLN A 46 -10.41 -5.30 32.00
N GLY A 47 -10.48 -6.63 32.16
CA GLY A 47 -11.75 -7.37 32.26
C GLY A 47 -12.12 -8.19 31.02
N ILE A 48 -11.38 -8.08 29.92
CA ILE A 48 -11.57 -8.94 28.74
C ILE A 48 -10.51 -10.04 28.75
N SER A 49 -10.92 -11.30 28.49
CA SER A 49 -9.96 -12.39 28.38
C SER A 49 -9.05 -12.17 27.15
N GLU A 50 -7.77 -12.52 27.30
CA GLU A 50 -6.78 -12.36 26.22
C GLU A 50 -7.23 -13.00 24.91
N THR A 51 -7.79 -14.20 25.00
CA THR A 51 -8.27 -14.95 23.84
C THR A 51 -9.41 -14.22 23.13
N THR A 52 -10.35 -13.65 23.89
CA THR A 52 -11.47 -12.88 23.33
C THR A 52 -10.96 -11.63 22.63
N PHE A 53 -10.01 -10.91 23.25
CA PHE A 53 -9.40 -9.73 22.64
C PHE A 53 -8.69 -10.05 21.33
N VAL A 54 -7.84 -11.08 21.32
CA VAL A 54 -7.10 -11.51 20.11
C VAL A 54 -8.09 -11.90 19.01
N LEU A 55 -9.13 -12.64 19.33
CA LEU A 55 -10.10 -13.11 18.34
C LEU A 55 -10.92 -11.96 17.77
N GLN A 56 -11.44 -11.06 18.58
CA GLN A 56 -12.19 -9.90 18.15
C GLN A 56 -11.33 -8.95 17.29
N THR A 57 -10.13 -8.65 17.75
CA THR A 57 -9.20 -7.76 17.04
C THR A 57 -8.78 -8.36 15.69
N SER A 58 -8.49 -9.67 15.66
CA SER A 58 -8.12 -10.34 14.41
C SER A 58 -9.26 -10.31 13.40
N ILE A 59 -10.47 -10.62 13.81
CA ILE A 59 -11.65 -10.56 12.92
C ILE A 59 -11.88 -9.13 12.42
N ALA A 60 -11.79 -8.13 13.30
CA ALA A 60 -11.96 -6.73 12.93
C ALA A 60 -10.92 -6.27 11.89
N LEU A 61 -9.63 -6.63 12.10
CA LEU A 61 -8.55 -6.28 11.18
C LEU A 61 -8.72 -6.96 9.81
N VAL A 62 -9.06 -8.25 9.78
CA VAL A 62 -9.31 -8.97 8.52
C VAL A 62 -10.51 -8.37 7.79
N THR A 63 -11.61 -8.12 8.51
CA THR A 63 -12.80 -7.52 7.90
C THR A 63 -12.49 -6.14 7.32
N GLY A 64 -11.77 -5.29 8.04
CA GLY A 64 -11.35 -3.98 7.56
C GLY A 64 -10.47 -4.06 6.31
N SER A 65 -9.49 -4.97 6.28
CA SER A 65 -8.63 -5.17 5.11
C SER A 65 -9.41 -5.67 3.89
N MET A 66 -10.39 -6.57 4.09
CA MET A 66 -11.26 -7.06 3.01
C MET A 66 -12.17 -5.97 2.45
N LEU A 67 -12.71 -5.09 3.29
CA LEU A 67 -13.48 -3.93 2.84
C LEU A 67 -12.62 -2.99 1.99
N VAL A 68 -11.41 -2.67 2.41
CA VAL A 68 -10.48 -1.83 1.63
C VAL A 68 -10.14 -2.48 0.30
N MET A 69 -9.90 -3.78 0.27
CA MET A 69 -9.65 -4.52 -0.96
C MET A 69 -10.86 -4.47 -1.90
N TRP A 70 -12.06 -4.65 -1.38
CA TRP A 70 -13.30 -4.57 -2.17
C TRP A 70 -13.51 -3.17 -2.76
N PHE A 71 -13.30 -2.10 -1.97
CA PHE A 71 -13.34 -0.73 -2.48
C PHE A 71 -12.30 -0.50 -3.58
N SER A 72 -11.08 -1.01 -3.40
CA SER A 72 -10.02 -0.95 -4.41
C SER A 72 -10.42 -1.60 -5.73
N GLU A 73 -11.11 -2.75 -5.68
CA GLU A 73 -11.63 -3.45 -6.86
C GLU A 73 -12.72 -2.65 -7.56
N ILE A 74 -13.68 -2.09 -6.82
CA ILE A 74 -14.73 -1.24 -7.39
C ILE A 74 -14.13 -0.02 -8.10
N ILE A 75 -13.12 0.60 -7.49
CA ILE A 75 -12.41 1.73 -8.10
C ILE A 75 -11.73 1.32 -9.40
N THR A 76 -11.12 0.13 -9.43
CA THR A 76 -10.45 -0.40 -10.64
C THR A 76 -11.47 -0.73 -11.74
N GLU A 77 -12.62 -1.29 -11.38
CA GLU A 77 -13.64 -1.70 -12.37
C GLU A 77 -14.44 -0.52 -12.92
N LYS A 78 -14.77 0.46 -12.08
CA LYS A 78 -15.69 1.56 -12.42
C LYS A 78 -15.01 2.94 -12.47
N GLY A 79 -13.81 3.05 -11.96
CA GLY A 79 -13.07 4.30 -11.85
C GLY A 79 -11.98 4.47 -12.90
N ILE A 80 -11.13 5.46 -12.65
CA ILE A 80 -9.99 5.78 -13.49
C ILE A 80 -8.72 5.24 -12.83
N GLY A 81 -8.07 4.26 -13.45
CA GLY A 81 -6.78 3.73 -13.02
C GLY A 81 -6.87 2.51 -12.10
N GLN A 82 -5.77 2.21 -11.42
CA GLN A 82 -5.65 1.06 -10.53
C GLN A 82 -6.06 1.43 -9.11
N GLY A 83 -7.15 0.86 -8.60
CA GLY A 83 -7.71 1.19 -7.29
C GLY A 83 -6.75 0.96 -6.12
N ALA A 84 -5.93 -0.10 -6.15
CA ALA A 84 -4.93 -0.36 -5.12
C ALA A 84 -3.92 0.79 -4.99
N SER A 85 -3.41 1.27 -6.12
CA SER A 85 -2.47 2.41 -6.15
C SER A 85 -3.13 3.69 -5.63
N LEU A 86 -4.41 3.90 -5.95
CA LEU A 86 -5.16 5.06 -5.49
C LEU A 86 -5.39 5.02 -3.97
N VAL A 87 -5.71 3.86 -3.40
CA VAL A 87 -5.85 3.70 -1.94
C VAL A 87 -4.52 3.97 -1.23
N ILE A 88 -3.40 3.45 -1.76
CA ILE A 88 -2.07 3.72 -1.21
C ILE A 88 -1.75 5.22 -1.29
N PHE A 89 -2.02 5.86 -2.43
CA PHE A 89 -1.82 7.29 -2.62
C PHE A 89 -2.62 8.12 -1.62
N LEU A 90 -3.91 7.83 -1.46
CA LEU A 90 -4.77 8.51 -0.49
C LEU A 90 -4.26 8.36 0.95
N ASN A 91 -3.78 7.17 1.31
CA ASN A 91 -3.21 6.93 2.63
C ASN A 91 -1.95 7.78 2.87
N ILE A 92 -1.04 7.85 1.88
CA ILE A 92 0.15 8.69 1.96
C ILE A 92 -0.23 10.17 2.09
N VAL A 93 -1.13 10.66 1.23
CA VAL A 93 -1.58 12.07 1.24
C VAL A 93 -2.28 12.43 2.54
N SER A 94 -3.08 11.54 3.11
CA SER A 94 -3.81 11.81 4.36
C SER A 94 -2.88 11.95 5.58
N THR A 95 -1.72 11.32 5.57
CA THR A 95 -0.71 11.43 6.65
C THR A 95 0.23 12.62 6.47
N LEU A 96 0.30 13.19 5.27
CA LEU A 96 1.25 14.24 4.90
C LEU A 96 1.09 15.53 5.75
N PRO A 97 -0.12 16.06 6.02
CA PRO A 97 -0.30 17.26 6.85
C PRO A 97 0.27 17.08 8.25
N LYS A 98 0.04 15.90 8.87
CA LYS A 98 0.56 15.59 10.21
C LYS A 98 2.08 15.48 10.20
N ALA A 99 2.65 14.83 9.19
CA ALA A 99 4.09 14.70 9.03
C ALA A 99 4.76 16.06 8.82
N LEU A 100 4.17 16.94 8.01
CA LEU A 100 4.67 18.29 7.79
C LEU A 100 4.62 19.12 9.07
N SER A 101 3.51 19.11 9.82
CA SER A 101 3.37 19.82 11.07
C SER A 101 4.43 19.42 12.09
N SER A 102 4.63 18.12 12.28
CA SER A 102 5.65 17.61 13.21
C SER A 102 7.08 17.93 12.75
N THR A 103 7.32 17.97 11.45
CA THR A 103 8.62 18.34 10.89
C THR A 103 8.92 19.83 11.09
N ILE A 104 7.92 20.70 10.87
CA ILE A 104 8.06 22.15 11.10
C ILE A 104 8.29 22.44 12.58
N GLU A 105 7.57 21.78 13.47
CA GLU A 105 7.73 21.94 14.92
C GLU A 105 9.16 21.54 15.36
N LYS A 106 9.68 20.42 14.88
CA LYS A 106 11.08 20.01 15.12
C LYS A 106 12.09 20.99 14.55
N ALA A 107 11.82 21.57 13.38
CA ALA A 107 12.70 22.57 12.77
C ALA A 107 12.76 23.87 13.58
N GLN A 108 11.67 24.25 14.26
CA GLN A 108 11.60 25.48 15.08
C GLN A 108 12.20 25.29 16.46
N THR A 109 12.07 24.10 17.06
CA THR A 109 12.48 23.82 18.45
C THR A 109 13.76 22.99 18.54
N GLY A 110 14.22 22.42 17.43
CA GLY A 110 15.34 21.46 17.39
C GLY A 110 16.71 22.13 17.28
N ASP A 111 17.71 21.37 17.67
CA ASP A 111 19.15 21.71 17.48
C ASP A 111 19.52 21.72 15.99
N ARG A 112 20.69 22.30 15.66
CA ARG A 112 21.25 22.35 14.30
C ARG A 112 21.28 20.98 13.61
N GLY A 113 21.43 19.89 14.39
CA GLY A 113 21.39 18.50 13.89
C GLY A 113 20.04 18.09 13.34
N ASP A 114 18.94 18.50 13.99
CA ASP A 114 17.58 18.18 13.55
C ASP A 114 17.22 18.90 12.25
N VAL A 115 17.62 20.18 12.13
CA VAL A 115 17.43 20.96 10.89
C VAL A 115 18.21 20.36 9.73
N LEU A 116 19.45 19.92 9.97
CA LEU A 116 20.26 19.24 8.96
C LEU A 116 19.63 17.91 8.53
N GLY A 117 19.11 17.12 9.50
CA GLY A 117 18.41 15.87 9.23
C GLY A 117 17.18 16.07 8.34
N ILE A 118 16.39 17.11 8.60
CA ILE A 118 15.23 17.48 7.79
C ILE A 118 15.65 17.89 6.36
N ALA A 119 16.71 18.67 6.24
CA ALA A 119 17.22 19.09 4.93
C ALA A 119 17.70 17.90 4.09
N VAL A 120 18.41 16.95 4.72
CA VAL A 120 18.86 15.71 4.06
C VAL A 120 17.65 14.86 3.63
N LEU A 121 16.64 14.72 4.49
CA LEU A 121 15.42 13.97 4.20
C LEU A 121 14.68 14.56 2.99
N LEU A 122 14.51 15.89 2.95
CA LEU A 122 13.89 16.57 1.81
C LEU A 122 14.72 16.41 0.54
N GLY A 123 16.06 16.47 0.64
CA GLY A 123 16.96 16.27 -0.49
C GLY A 123 16.82 14.85 -1.08
N VAL A 124 16.83 13.83 -0.23
CA VAL A 124 16.60 12.43 -0.66
C VAL A 124 15.22 12.25 -1.27
N PHE A 125 14.20 12.88 -0.69
CA PHE A 125 12.83 12.81 -1.22
C PHE A 125 12.73 13.41 -2.64
N LEU A 126 13.29 14.59 -2.85
CA LEU A 126 13.34 15.22 -4.17
C LEU A 126 14.13 14.38 -5.19
N LEU A 127 15.28 13.85 -4.78
CA LEU A 127 16.11 12.99 -5.62
C LEU A 127 15.35 11.71 -6.02
N THR A 128 14.58 11.14 -5.10
CA THR A 128 13.74 9.97 -5.38
C THR A 128 12.65 10.30 -6.40
N ILE A 129 11.96 11.45 -6.26
CA ILE A 129 10.94 11.88 -7.23
C ILE A 129 11.55 12.05 -8.62
N VAL A 130 12.67 12.75 -8.73
CA VAL A 130 13.37 12.95 -10.02
C VAL A 130 13.78 11.60 -10.60
N GLY A 131 14.30 10.68 -9.79
CA GLY A 131 14.67 9.34 -10.23
C GLY A 131 13.48 8.54 -10.77
N ILE A 132 12.33 8.59 -10.12
CA ILE A 132 11.10 7.92 -10.57
C ILE A 132 10.63 8.49 -11.91
N ILE A 133 10.59 9.83 -12.04
CA ILE A 133 10.18 10.50 -13.29
C ILE A 133 11.12 10.11 -14.43
N PHE A 134 12.43 10.12 -14.18
CA PHE A 134 13.43 9.75 -15.18
C PHE A 134 13.26 8.30 -15.66
N VAL A 135 13.04 7.36 -14.75
CA VAL A 135 12.79 5.94 -15.10
C VAL A 135 11.49 5.79 -15.90
N GLN A 136 10.42 6.52 -15.54
CA GLN A 136 9.15 6.48 -16.27
C GLN A 136 9.28 7.03 -17.69
N GLU A 137 9.99 8.14 -17.88
CA GLU A 137 10.21 8.70 -19.21
C GLU A 137 11.06 7.79 -20.08
N LEU A 138 12.14 7.20 -19.54
CA LEU A 138 12.94 6.22 -20.27
C LEU A 138 12.13 5.00 -20.71
N SER A 139 11.23 4.51 -19.84
CA SER A 139 10.34 3.38 -20.15
C SER A 139 9.39 3.71 -21.29
N LEU A 140 8.83 4.93 -21.32
CA LEU A 140 7.94 5.37 -22.39
C LEU A 140 8.65 5.51 -23.75
N ILE A 141 9.88 6.03 -23.77
CA ILE A 141 10.68 6.17 -24.99
C ILE A 141 11.01 4.80 -25.58
N HIS A 142 11.31 3.80 -24.75
CA HIS A 142 11.67 2.45 -25.23
C HIS A 142 10.47 1.66 -25.78
N ILE A 143 9.25 1.95 -25.33
CA ILE A 143 8.00 1.31 -25.83
C ILE A 143 7.50 2.00 -27.11
N SER A 144 7.83 3.27 -27.34
CA SER A 144 7.34 4.05 -28.47
C SER A 144 8.18 3.95 -29.74
N GLU A 145 9.28 3.20 -29.75
CA GLU A 145 9.98 2.88 -31.01
C GLU A 145 9.28 1.71 -31.71
N PRO A 146 8.42 1.97 -32.73
CA PRO A 146 7.96 0.91 -33.59
C PRO A 146 9.17 0.47 -34.43
N THR A 147 9.65 -0.74 -34.20
CA THR A 147 10.51 -1.43 -35.17
C THR A 147 9.78 -1.43 -36.49
N ARG A 148 10.07 -0.47 -37.38
CA ARG A 148 9.68 -0.55 -38.81
C ARG A 148 10.48 -1.70 -39.39
N PRO A 149 9.85 -2.79 -39.86
CA PRO A 149 10.51 -3.71 -40.76
C PRO A 149 10.63 -3.00 -42.12
N TYR A 150 11.83 -2.98 -42.64
CA TYR A 150 12.08 -2.69 -44.05
C TYR A 150 11.54 -3.82 -44.89
#